data_733ed66a42ee7b2387e8018d9d45adb4
#
_entry.id   733ed66a42ee7b2387e8018d9d45adb4
#
_cell.length_a   1.000
_cell.length_b   1.000
_cell.length_c   1.000
_cell.angle_alpha   90.00
_cell.angle_beta   90.00
_cell.angle_gamma   90.00
#
_symmetry.space_group_name_H-M   'P 1'
#
loop_
_entity.id
_entity.type
_entity.pdbx_description
1 polymer ?
#
loop_
_entity_poly.entity_id
_entity_poly.type
_entity_poly.pdbx_seq_one_letter_code
_entity_poly.pdbx_strand_id
1 'polypeptide(L)'
;AHSQSPEQYFEHCFGIIRQHEPIAIRFRAFWPQDSYLRDVPLHASQVEILHTDKYTDFEIFVRPTYDLKQKFLWCRDKLAVLSPESFRKDMISIIKATLMSYETGDNHAIDE
;
A
#
# COMPACT_ATOMS: atom_id res chain seq x y z
N ALA A 1 -22.91 -2.92 -1.57
CA ALA A 1 -23.20 -3.29 -0.97
C ALA A 1 -23.56 -3.66 -0.74
N HIS A 2 -23.35 -3.14 -1.09
CA HIS A 2 -23.72 -3.71 -0.49
C HIS A 2 -24.12 -3.71 0.08
N SER A 3 -23.97 -3.28 0.11
CA SER A 3 -24.32 -3.41 0.90
C SER A 3 -24.61 -3.53 1.44
N GLN A 4 -24.52 -3.23 1.63
CA GLN A 4 -24.60 -3.42 2.41
C GLN A 4 -24.80 -3.11 2.90
N SER A 5 -24.73 -2.80 2.85
CA SER A 5 -24.63 -2.53 3.56
C SER A 5 -24.61 -2.18 3.96
N PRO A 6 -24.84 -1.81 3.84
CA PRO A 6 -24.36 -1.53 4.34
C PRO A 6 -24.09 -1.83 4.89
N GLU A 7 -23.60 -1.86 4.90
CA GLU A 7 -22.90 -2.22 5.44
C GLU A 7 -22.74 -3.02 5.23
N GLN A 8 -22.52 -3.20 4.89
CA GLN A 8 -21.97 -3.90 4.79
C GLN A 8 -21.75 -4.15 3.99
N TYR A 9 -21.53 -3.86 3.45
CA TYR A 9 -21.08 -4.25 2.92
C TYR A 9 -20.73 -4.16 2.47
N PHE A 10 -20.47 -4.00 2.46
CA PHE A 10 -19.94 -3.98 2.46
C PHE A 10 -19.28 -4.13 2.63
N GLU A 11 -19.24 -4.28 2.79
CA GLU A 11 -18.46 -4.34 3.23
C GLU A 11 -17.93 -4.52 2.69
N HIS A 12 -17.73 -4.40 2.19
CA HIS A 12 -17.13 -4.53 1.90
C HIS A 12 -17.03 -4.01 1.36
N CYS A 13 -17.20 -3.64 1.24
CA CYS A 13 -17.07 -3.09 1.06
C CYS A 13 -16.84 -2.76 1.12
N PHE A 14 -16.68 -2.32 1.33
CA PHE A 14 -16.30 -1.94 1.78
C PHE A 14 -15.60 -1.38 2.42
N GLY A 15 -15.37 -1.28 2.78
CA GLY A 15 -14.04 -0.95 3.19
C GLY A 15 -13.76 0.51 3.45
N ILE A 16 -14.59 1.31 3.03
CA ILE A 16 -14.43 2.75 3.11
C ILE A 16 -14.34 3.21 4.56
N ILE A 17 -15.17 2.66 5.41
CA ILE A 17 -15.20 3.06 6.81
C ILE A 17 -13.85 2.80 7.47
N ARG A 18 -13.20 1.73 7.10
CA ARG A 18 -11.93 1.35 7.69
C ARG A 18 -10.80 2.30 7.35
N GLN A 19 -10.97 3.10 6.30
CA GLN A 19 -9.95 4.08 5.94
C GLN A 19 -9.81 5.17 6.99
N HIS A 20 -10.75 5.29 7.90
CA HIS A 20 -10.69 6.29 8.97
C HIS A 20 -9.90 5.82 10.17
N GLU A 21 -9.56 4.55 10.23
CA GLU A 21 -8.85 3.99 11.38
C GLU A 21 -7.41 3.66 11.00
N PRO A 22 -6.48 3.95 11.88
CA PRO A 22 -5.09 3.56 11.62
C PRO A 22 -4.92 2.06 11.67
N ILE A 23 -4.03 1.55 10.85
CA ILE A 23 -3.70 0.13 10.81
C ILE A 23 -2.18 -0.01 10.80
N ALA A 24 -1.71 -1.17 11.24
CA ALA A 24 -0.30 -1.49 11.16
C ALA A 24 -0.01 -2.04 9.77
N ILE A 25 0.91 -1.39 9.08
CA ILE A 25 1.31 -1.80 7.74
C ILE A 25 2.78 -2.17 7.78
N ARG A 26 3.09 -3.38 7.34
CA ARG A 26 4.46 -3.82 7.19
C ARG A 26 4.84 -3.79 5.74
N PHE A 27 6.02 -3.28 5.47
CA PHE A 27 6.52 -3.21 4.10
C PHE A 27 8.01 -3.46 4.07
N ARG A 28 8.48 -3.91 2.92
CA ARG A 28 9.90 -4.20 2.69
C ARG A 28 10.42 -3.21 1.67
N ALA A 29 11.49 -2.51 2.05
CA ALA A 29 12.15 -1.59 1.15
C ALA A 29 13.48 -2.19 0.73
N PHE A 30 13.72 -2.21 -0.57
CA PHE A 30 14.94 -2.79 -1.15
C PHE A 30 16.01 -1.73 -1.29
N TRP A 31 17.24 -2.15 -1.17
CA TRP A 31 18.35 -1.23 -1.32
C TRP A 31 18.33 -0.60 -2.71
N PRO A 32 18.59 0.70 -2.86
CA PRO A 32 18.99 1.68 -1.85
C PRO A 32 17.83 2.42 -1.18
N GLN A 33 16.59 2.10 -1.52
CA GLN A 33 15.42 2.81 -0.99
C GLN A 33 15.32 2.66 0.52
N ASP A 34 15.74 1.52 1.06
CA ASP A 34 15.68 1.30 2.51
C ASP A 34 16.56 2.28 3.26
N SER A 35 17.73 2.60 2.72
CA SER A 35 18.62 3.59 3.35
C SER A 35 17.97 4.97 3.36
N TYR A 36 17.32 5.33 2.25
CA TYR A 36 16.62 6.59 2.17
C TYR A 36 15.50 6.68 3.21
N LEU A 37 14.74 5.61 3.37
CA LEU A 37 13.62 5.59 4.30
C LEU A 37 14.05 5.57 5.75
N ARG A 38 15.25 5.15 6.03
CA ARG A 38 15.82 5.26 7.38
C ARG A 38 16.06 6.73 7.73
N ASP A 39 16.51 7.50 6.77
CA ASP A 39 16.80 8.93 6.97
C ASP A 39 15.54 9.78 6.88
N VAL A 40 14.63 9.39 5.98
CA VAL A 40 13.39 10.14 5.73
C VAL A 40 12.22 9.17 5.83
N PRO A 41 11.73 8.90 7.04
CA PRO A 41 10.64 7.93 7.22
C PRO A 41 9.36 8.37 6.52
N LEU A 42 8.57 7.39 6.12
CA LEU A 42 7.27 7.66 5.53
C LEU A 42 6.28 8.26 6.53
N HIS A 43 6.48 7.91 7.81
CA HIS A 43 5.60 8.38 8.87
C HIS A 43 6.36 8.34 10.19
N ALA A 44 5.95 9.19 11.13
CA ALA A 44 6.62 9.26 12.44
C ALA A 44 6.57 7.95 13.21
N SER A 45 5.58 7.10 12.92
CA SER A 45 5.44 5.80 13.59
C SER A 45 6.35 4.72 13.02
N GLN A 46 7.12 5.03 11.99
CA GLN A 46 7.94 4.01 11.31
C GLN A 46 8.99 3.42 12.24
N VAL A 47 9.01 2.09 12.31
CA VAL A 47 10.03 1.36 13.07
C VAL A 47 10.63 0.29 12.17
N GLU A 48 11.91 0.03 12.38
CA GLU A 48 12.61 -1.01 11.64
C GLU A 48 12.38 -2.34 12.35
N ILE A 49 12.03 -3.38 11.59
CA ILE A 49 11.77 -4.71 12.12
C ILE A 49 12.93 -5.65 11.83
N LEU A 50 13.42 -5.63 10.60
CA LEU A 50 14.47 -6.53 10.14
C LEU A 50 15.32 -5.81 9.12
N HIS A 51 16.63 -5.98 9.21
CA HIS A 51 17.55 -5.36 8.26
C HIS A 51 18.48 -6.44 7.68
N THR A 52 18.62 -6.42 6.37
CA THR A 52 19.60 -7.26 5.67
C THR A 52 20.37 -6.39 4.68
N ASP A 53 21.38 -6.96 4.05
CA ASP A 53 22.17 -6.24 3.06
C ASP A 53 21.34 -5.82 1.86
N LYS A 54 20.25 -6.52 1.59
CA LYS A 54 19.46 -6.32 0.38
C LYS A 54 18.21 -5.51 0.62
N TYR A 55 17.67 -5.56 1.84
CA TYR A 55 16.43 -4.89 2.15
C TYR A 55 16.28 -4.65 3.64
N THR A 56 15.31 -3.83 4.00
CA THR A 56 14.92 -3.61 5.39
C THR A 56 13.40 -3.66 5.47
N ASP A 57 12.89 -4.36 6.48
CA ASP A 57 11.46 -4.42 6.74
C ASP A 57 11.11 -3.39 7.81
N PHE A 58 10.05 -2.64 7.54
CA PHE A 58 9.56 -1.59 8.44
C PHE A 58 8.09 -1.83 8.76
N GLU A 59 7.65 -1.21 9.84
CA GLU A 59 6.23 -1.17 10.18
C GLU A 59 5.84 0.26 10.47
N ILE A 60 4.68 0.67 9.99
CA ILE A 60 4.11 1.97 10.31
C ILE A 60 2.68 1.74 10.80
N PHE A 61 2.18 2.69 11.58
CA PHE A 61 0.82 2.65 12.09
C PHE A 61 0.13 3.91 11.61
N VAL A 62 -0.72 3.78 10.59
CA VAL A 62 -1.27 4.93 9.86
C VAL A 62 -2.63 4.59 9.27
N ARG A 63 -3.34 5.63 8.87
CA ARG A 63 -4.55 5.47 8.09
C ARG A 63 -4.18 5.19 6.65
N PRO A 64 -4.81 4.19 6.02
CA PRO A 64 -4.49 3.81 4.64
C PRO A 64 -5.14 4.76 3.64
N THR A 65 -4.69 6.00 3.61
CA THR A 65 -5.25 7.05 2.78
C THR A 65 -4.67 7.02 1.37
N TYR A 66 -5.27 7.80 0.49
CA TYR A 66 -4.76 7.98 -0.86
C TYR A 66 -3.33 8.52 -0.83
N ASP A 67 -3.08 9.48 0.06
CA ASP A 67 -1.75 10.08 0.18
C ASP A 67 -0.70 9.05 0.58
N LEU A 68 -1.06 8.12 1.45
CA LEU A 68 -0.16 7.06 1.85
C LEU A 68 0.16 6.14 0.67
N LYS A 69 -0.85 5.79 -0.11
CA LYS A 69 -0.65 4.95 -1.28
C LYS A 69 0.28 5.63 -2.28
N GLN A 70 0.13 6.95 -2.45
CA GLN A 70 1.01 7.72 -3.31
C GLN A 70 2.46 7.64 -2.84
N LYS A 71 2.69 7.74 -1.55
CA LYS A 71 4.04 7.64 -0.99
C LYS A 71 4.66 6.27 -1.28
N PHE A 72 3.87 5.22 -1.16
CA PHE A 72 4.35 3.87 -1.45
C PHE A 72 4.67 3.72 -2.95
N LEU A 73 3.80 4.23 -3.81
CA LEU A 73 4.01 4.14 -5.26
C LEU A 73 5.24 4.95 -5.69
N TRP A 74 5.55 6.00 -4.96
CA TRP A 74 6.72 6.83 -5.26
C TRP A 74 8.01 6.03 -5.10
N CYS A 75 7.99 4.98 -4.31
CA CYS A 75 9.16 4.12 -4.14
C CYS A 75 9.34 3.13 -5.29
N ARG A 76 8.40 3.10 -6.22
CA ARG A 76 8.48 2.30 -7.45
C ARG A 76 8.67 0.82 -7.14
N ASP A 77 9.67 0.20 -7.79
CA ASP A 77 9.93 -1.23 -7.63
C ASP A 77 10.76 -1.56 -6.37
N LYS A 78 11.09 -0.55 -5.58
CA LYS A 78 11.96 -0.74 -4.41
C LYS A 78 11.19 -0.82 -3.10
N LEU A 79 9.90 -1.11 -3.17
CA LEU A 79 9.08 -1.28 -1.98
C LEU A 79 7.98 -2.28 -2.24
N ALA A 80 7.75 -3.17 -1.28
CA ALA A 80 6.66 -4.14 -1.37
C ALA A 80 5.91 -4.19 -0.05
N VAL A 81 4.59 -4.07 -0.11
CA VAL A 81 3.75 -4.20 1.08
C VAL A 81 3.70 -5.69 1.45
N LEU A 82 3.91 -5.99 2.72
CA LEU A 82 3.85 -7.35 3.23
C LEU A 82 2.50 -7.66 3.89
N SER A 83 1.98 -6.71 4.65
CA SER A 83 0.70 -6.88 5.35
C SER A 83 0.12 -5.52 5.70
N PRO A 84 -1.18 -5.41 5.99
CA PRO A 84 -2.17 -6.49 5.94
C PRO A 84 -2.52 -6.87 4.51
N GLU A 85 -3.09 -8.02 4.34
CA GLU A 85 -3.37 -8.56 3.00
C GLU A 85 -4.33 -7.67 2.19
N SER A 86 -5.31 -7.08 2.86
CA SER A 86 -6.25 -6.18 2.17
C SER A 86 -5.53 -4.99 1.54
N PHE A 87 -4.63 -4.37 2.29
CA PHE A 87 -3.87 -3.23 1.78
C PHE A 87 -2.90 -3.67 0.69
N ARG A 88 -2.28 -4.83 0.89
CA ARG A 88 -1.37 -5.41 -0.10
C ARG A 88 -2.09 -5.62 -1.44
N LYS A 89 -3.29 -6.18 -1.39
CA LYS A 89 -4.09 -6.41 -2.61
C LYS A 89 -4.50 -5.10 -3.28
N ASP A 90 -4.81 -4.09 -2.50
CA ASP A 90 -5.12 -2.77 -3.04
C ASP A 90 -3.95 -2.22 -3.83
N MET A 91 -2.75 -2.34 -3.26
CA MET A 91 -1.54 -1.86 -3.93
C MET A 91 -1.28 -2.65 -5.20
N ILE A 92 -1.49 -3.95 -5.16
CA ILE A 92 -1.32 -4.81 -6.34
C ILE A 92 -2.28 -4.37 -7.46
N SER A 93 -3.53 -4.07 -7.11
CA SER A 93 -4.51 -3.61 -8.10
C SER A 93 -4.08 -2.32 -8.76
N ILE A 94 -3.56 -1.38 -7.98
CA ILE A 94 -3.07 -0.11 -8.52
C ILE A 94 -1.90 -0.34 -9.46
N ILE A 95 -0.99 -1.23 -9.07
CA ILE A 95 0.19 -1.51 -9.88
C ILE A 95 -0.19 -2.21 -11.18
N LYS A 96 -1.15 -3.13 -11.12
CA LYS A 96 -1.65 -3.78 -12.33
C LYS A 96 -2.30 -2.78 -13.27
N ALA A 97 -3.09 -1.85 -12.73
CA ALA A 97 -3.70 -0.81 -13.53
C ALA A 97 -2.62 0.08 -14.17
N THR A 98 -1.57 0.36 -13.41
CA THR A 98 -0.45 1.14 -13.91
C THR A 98 0.24 0.42 -15.07
N LEU A 99 0.49 -0.88 -14.89
CA LEU A 99 1.10 -1.68 -15.95
C LEU A 99 0.22 -1.69 -17.21
N MET A 100 -1.07 -1.89 -17.02
CA MET A 100 -2.01 -1.91 -18.12
C MET A 100 -2.00 -0.58 -18.88
N SER A 101 -1.92 0.54 -18.16
CA SER A 101 -1.86 1.86 -18.75
C SER A 101 -0.63 2.01 -19.64
N TYR A 102 0.50 1.49 -19.20
CA TYR A 102 1.73 1.54 -19.98
C TYR A 102 1.65 0.68 -21.23
N GLU A 103 1.04 -0.49 -21.09
CA GLU A 103 1.00 -1.47 -22.20
C GLU A 103 -0.03 -1.13 -23.26
N THR A 104 -1.16 -0.54 -22.85
CA THR A 104 -2.28 -0.34 -23.77
C THR A 104 -2.62 1.12 -24.03
N GLY A 105 -2.10 2.03 -23.21
CA GLY A 105 -2.50 3.43 -23.26
C GLY A 105 -3.88 3.68 -22.68
N ASP A 106 -4.42 2.69 -21.95
CA ASP A 106 -5.79 2.77 -21.43
C ASP A 106 -5.85 1.91 -20.18
N ASN A 107 -6.57 2.36 -19.16
CA ASN A 107 -6.73 1.51 -18.00
C ASN A 107 -8.15 1.07 -17.72
N HIS A 108 -9.02 1.17 -18.70
CA HIS A 108 -10.38 0.65 -18.59
C HIS A 108 -10.43 -0.87 -18.47
N ALA A 109 -9.46 -1.56 -19.05
CA ALA A 109 -9.44 -3.02 -19.00
C ALA A 109 -9.41 -3.55 -17.58
N ILE A 110 -8.91 -2.75 -16.65
CA ILE A 110 -8.84 -3.13 -15.25
C ILE A 110 -10.21 -3.12 -14.59
N ASP A 111 -11.11 -2.32 -15.09
CA ASP A 111 -12.44 -2.22 -14.51
C ASP A 111 -13.29 -3.46 -14.76
N GLU A 112 -12.86 -4.26 -15.69
CA GLU A 112 -13.55 -5.51 -16.00
C GLU A 112 -13.12 -6.66 -15.08
#